data_f33c8e3cda3514e31f2fba251f6ee8dc
#
_entry.id   f33c8e3cda3514e31f2fba251f6ee8dc
#
_cell.length_a   1.000
_cell.length_b   1.000
_cell.length_c   1.000
_cell.angle_alpha   90.00
_cell.angle_beta   90.00
_cell.angle_gamma   90.00
#
_symmetry.space_group_name_H-M   'P 1'
#
loop_
_entity.id
_entity.type
_entity.pdbx_description
1 polymer ?
#
loop_
_entity_poly.entity_id
_entity_poly.type
_entity_poly.pdbx_seq_one_letter_code
_entity_poly.pdbx_strand_id
1 'polypeptide(L)'
;MISRGSFHAVKNWSVKLLVSRGYEPVQPVTDSWLSHHIPLHLIGLKGDYEALCVKLRLARGSVSIPYVESYCRFDICQFRSLLLAAPGNVFLRCEIWVVSPNNAIHCYEVLADTIREVAAYAR
;
A
#
# COMPACT_ATOMS: atom_id res chain seq x y z
N MET A 1 -14.71 6.12 -15.26
CA MET A 1 -13.60 6.92 -14.72
C MET A 1 -13.89 7.30 -13.27
N ILE A 2 -12.95 7.08 -12.38
CA ILE A 2 -13.12 7.40 -10.96
C ILE A 2 -12.70 8.84 -10.73
N SER A 3 -13.59 9.63 -10.12
CA SER A 3 -13.35 11.04 -9.87
C SER A 3 -12.33 11.26 -8.75
N ARG A 4 -11.79 12.48 -8.67
CA ARG A 4 -10.91 12.89 -7.58
C ARG A 4 -11.59 12.70 -6.23
N GLY A 5 -12.89 12.99 -6.12
CA GLY A 5 -13.66 12.79 -4.88
C GLY A 5 -13.73 11.33 -4.47
N SER A 6 -13.88 10.41 -5.45
CA SER A 6 -13.90 8.98 -5.18
C SER A 6 -12.55 8.48 -4.65
N PHE A 7 -11.45 8.97 -5.21
CA PHE A 7 -10.12 8.62 -4.70
C PHE A 7 -9.92 9.12 -3.27
N HIS A 8 -10.40 10.34 -2.98
CA HIS A 8 -10.31 10.90 -1.63
C HIS A 8 -11.11 10.06 -0.61
N ALA A 9 -12.31 9.63 -0.99
CA ALA A 9 -13.14 8.76 -0.15
C ALA A 9 -12.45 7.41 0.10
N VAL A 10 -11.83 6.83 -0.94
CA VAL A 10 -11.06 5.60 -0.83
C VAL A 10 -9.87 5.79 0.12
N LYS A 11 -9.18 6.90 0.02
CA LYS A 11 -8.05 7.20 0.91
C LYS A 11 -8.50 7.27 2.37
N ASN A 12 -9.63 7.95 2.64
CA ASN A 12 -10.18 8.04 4.00
C ASN A 12 -10.55 6.66 4.54
N TRP A 13 -11.19 5.82 3.74
CA TRP A 13 -11.51 4.46 4.11
C TRP A 13 -10.24 3.65 4.40
N SER A 14 -9.23 3.81 3.57
CA SER A 14 -7.95 3.11 3.72
C SER A 14 -7.24 3.50 5.02
N VAL A 15 -7.31 4.78 5.42
CA VAL A 15 -6.77 5.21 6.71
C VAL A 15 -7.47 4.48 7.87
N LYS A 16 -8.79 4.34 7.81
CA LYS A 16 -9.53 3.60 8.83
C LYS A 16 -9.12 2.12 8.87
N LEU A 17 -8.88 1.50 7.71
CA LEU A 17 -8.40 0.12 7.65
C LEU A 17 -7.00 -0.01 8.25
N LEU A 18 -6.13 0.95 7.97
CA LEU A 18 -4.78 0.99 8.53
C LEU A 18 -4.84 1.01 10.06
N VAL A 19 -5.68 1.87 10.62
CA VAL A 19 -5.88 1.96 12.08
C VAL A 19 -6.44 0.66 12.62
N SER A 20 -7.40 0.04 11.94
CA SER A 20 -8.01 -1.21 12.39
C SER A 20 -7.00 -2.37 12.43
N ARG A 21 -5.93 -2.29 11.64
CA ARG A 21 -4.85 -3.27 11.64
C ARG A 21 -3.77 -2.97 12.69
N GLY A 22 -3.96 -1.95 13.50
CA GLY A 22 -3.07 -1.61 14.60
C GLY A 22 -1.96 -0.63 14.24
N TYR A 23 -2.05 0.03 13.09
CA TYR A 23 -1.05 1.01 12.67
C TYR A 23 -1.50 2.42 13.00
N GLU A 24 -0.55 3.26 13.38
CA GLU A 24 -0.76 4.70 13.52
C GLU A 24 -0.43 5.36 12.17
N PRO A 25 -1.41 6.02 11.52
CA PRO A 25 -1.15 6.68 10.26
C PRO A 25 -0.29 7.91 10.46
N VAL A 26 0.69 8.10 9.56
CA VAL A 26 1.53 9.29 9.55
C VAL A 26 1.53 9.91 8.16
N GLN A 27 1.69 11.23 8.11
CA GLN A 27 1.79 11.92 6.84
C GLN A 27 3.16 11.64 6.22
N PRO A 28 3.23 11.33 4.92
CA PRO A 28 4.51 11.28 4.23
C PRO A 28 5.18 12.65 4.29
N VAL A 29 6.34 12.72 4.94
CA VAL A 29 7.08 13.97 5.09
C VAL A 29 8.21 13.96 4.07
N THR A 30 8.42 15.09 3.40
CA THR A 30 9.38 15.17 2.29
C THR A 30 10.81 14.88 2.71
N ASP A 31 11.18 15.13 3.96
CA ASP A 31 12.50 14.83 4.49
C ASP A 31 12.59 13.46 5.17
N SER A 32 11.51 12.69 5.16
CA SER A 32 11.52 11.30 5.62
C SER A 32 12.28 10.42 4.65
N TRP A 33 13.08 9.48 5.18
CA TRP A 33 13.77 8.50 4.36
C TRP A 33 12.80 7.76 3.42
N LEU A 34 11.63 7.36 3.93
CA LEU A 34 10.64 6.66 3.14
C LEU A 34 10.12 7.48 1.98
N SER A 35 9.85 8.77 2.21
CA SER A 35 9.29 9.66 1.19
C SER A 35 10.29 10.00 0.09
N HIS A 36 11.59 9.94 0.38
CA HIS A 36 12.63 10.24 -0.61
C HIS A 36 12.78 9.15 -1.66
N HIS A 37 12.37 7.92 -1.35
CA HIS A 37 12.63 6.78 -2.23
C HIS A 37 11.51 6.54 -3.22
N ILE A 38 10.24 6.64 -2.77
CA ILE A 38 9.09 6.40 -3.64
C ILE A 38 7.91 7.25 -3.18
N PRO A 39 7.01 7.63 -4.09
CA PRO A 39 5.76 8.26 -3.68
C PRO A 39 4.85 7.23 -3.00
N LEU A 40 4.37 7.58 -1.81
CA LEU A 40 3.49 6.73 -1.02
C LEU A 40 2.17 7.44 -0.78
N HIS A 41 1.09 6.66 -0.72
CA HIS A 41 -0.23 7.20 -0.39
C HIS A 41 -0.50 7.17 1.10
N LEU A 42 -0.06 6.12 1.79
CA LEU A 42 -0.23 5.96 3.23
C LEU A 42 1.04 5.39 3.84
N ILE A 43 1.32 5.81 5.06
CA ILE A 43 2.36 5.22 5.90
C ILE A 43 1.74 4.95 7.26
N GLY A 44 1.95 3.76 7.79
CA GLY A 44 1.53 3.39 9.13
C GLY A 44 2.72 2.95 9.97
N LEU A 45 2.72 3.33 11.23
CA LEU A 45 3.74 2.91 12.19
C LEU A 45 3.12 2.03 13.26
N LYS A 46 3.83 1.00 13.66
CA LYS A 46 3.42 0.13 14.76
C LYS A 46 4.63 -0.06 15.68
N GLY A 47 4.56 0.52 16.88
CA GLY A 47 5.70 0.56 17.79
C GLY A 47 6.82 1.41 17.20
N ASP A 48 8.05 1.15 17.63
CA ASP A 48 9.20 1.99 17.29
C ASP A 48 9.98 1.47 16.08
N TYR A 49 9.64 0.30 15.56
CA TYR A 49 10.47 -0.36 14.54
C TYR A 49 9.71 -0.97 13.38
N GLU A 50 8.38 -0.98 13.40
CA GLU A 50 7.60 -1.54 12.28
C GLU A 50 6.91 -0.42 11.50
N ALA A 51 7.09 -0.43 10.17
CA ALA A 51 6.45 0.53 9.26
C ALA A 51 5.76 -0.22 8.13
N LEU A 52 4.58 0.26 7.76
CA LEU A 52 3.82 -0.23 6.61
C LEU A 52 3.69 0.90 5.60
N CYS A 53 4.18 0.65 4.39
CA CYS A 53 4.07 1.58 3.27
C CYS A 53 3.01 1.07 2.31
N VAL A 54 2.07 1.94 1.93
CA VAL A 54 0.92 1.55 1.12
C VAL A 54 0.82 2.43 -0.13
N LYS A 55 0.61 1.78 -1.27
CA LYS A 55 0.17 2.44 -2.50
C LYS A 55 -1.26 2.01 -2.80
N LEU A 56 -2.12 2.98 -3.12
CA LEU A 56 -3.51 2.76 -3.47
C LEU A 56 -3.65 2.74 -4.99
N ARG A 57 -4.37 1.74 -5.51
CA ARG A 57 -4.67 1.65 -6.94
C ARG A 57 -6.15 1.33 -7.14
N LEU A 58 -6.69 1.84 -8.24
CA LEU A 58 -8.10 1.64 -8.59
C LEU A 58 -8.13 0.69 -9.78
N ALA A 59 -8.74 -0.48 -9.60
CA ALA A 59 -8.83 -1.48 -10.64
C ALA A 59 -10.01 -1.20 -11.57
N ARG A 60 -9.86 -1.60 -12.82
CA ARG A 60 -10.92 -1.48 -13.84
C ARG A 60 -11.70 -2.78 -14.03
N GLY A 61 -11.24 -3.86 -13.45
CA GLY A 61 -11.85 -5.17 -13.59
C GLY A 61 -11.56 -6.05 -12.38
N SER A 62 -11.73 -7.35 -12.57
CA SER A 62 -11.49 -8.32 -11.49
C SER A 62 -10.05 -8.28 -11.00
N VAL A 63 -9.88 -8.33 -9.69
CA VAL A 63 -8.57 -8.25 -9.05
C VAL A 63 -8.08 -9.66 -8.72
N SER A 64 -6.88 -9.98 -9.20
CA SER A 64 -6.21 -11.26 -8.98
C SER A 64 -4.72 -11.01 -8.90
N ILE A 65 -3.96 -12.00 -8.44
CA ILE A 65 -2.51 -11.87 -8.38
C ILE A 65 -1.90 -11.56 -9.77
N PRO A 66 -2.25 -12.30 -10.85
CA PRO A 66 -1.72 -11.95 -12.18
C PRO A 66 -2.09 -10.54 -12.63
N TYR A 67 -3.30 -10.08 -12.31
CA TYR A 67 -3.73 -8.72 -12.65
C TYR A 67 -2.85 -7.69 -11.93
N VAL A 68 -2.62 -7.88 -10.62
CA VAL A 68 -1.80 -6.96 -9.82
C VAL A 68 -0.35 -6.98 -10.30
N GLU A 69 0.20 -8.14 -10.61
CA GLU A 69 1.58 -8.25 -11.12
C GLU A 69 1.77 -7.49 -12.43
N SER A 70 0.76 -7.47 -13.29
CA SER A 70 0.81 -6.73 -14.55
C SER A 70 0.52 -5.25 -14.36
N TYR A 71 -0.60 -4.94 -13.71
CA TYR A 71 -1.09 -3.57 -13.55
C TYR A 71 -0.21 -2.72 -12.63
N CYS A 72 0.31 -3.34 -11.56
CA CYS A 72 1.11 -2.66 -10.55
C CYS A 72 2.61 -2.99 -10.67
N ARG A 73 3.05 -3.41 -11.83
CA ARG A 73 4.43 -3.85 -12.05
C ARG A 73 5.45 -2.80 -11.60
N PHE A 74 5.22 -1.55 -11.94
CA PHE A 74 6.12 -0.45 -11.56
C PHE A 74 6.15 -0.26 -10.05
N ASP A 75 4.99 -0.30 -9.41
CA ASP A 75 4.89 -0.17 -7.95
C ASP A 75 5.61 -1.31 -7.24
N ILE A 76 5.47 -2.53 -7.75
CA ILE A 76 6.14 -3.70 -7.18
C ILE A 76 7.66 -3.52 -7.25
N CYS A 77 8.18 -3.07 -8.39
CA CYS A 77 9.61 -2.82 -8.55
C CYS A 77 10.10 -1.75 -7.60
N GLN A 78 9.34 -0.66 -7.43
CA GLN A 78 9.70 0.40 -6.50
C GLN A 78 9.73 -0.09 -5.06
N PHE A 79 8.73 -0.87 -4.65
CA PHE A 79 8.69 -1.44 -3.30
C PHE A 79 9.84 -2.41 -3.05
N ARG A 80 10.20 -3.23 -4.04
CA ARG A 80 11.36 -4.13 -3.90
C ARG A 80 12.66 -3.37 -3.71
N SER A 81 12.84 -2.26 -4.44
CA SER A 81 14.00 -1.39 -4.24
C SER A 81 14.01 -0.78 -2.85
N LEU A 82 12.85 -0.35 -2.38
CA LEU A 82 12.72 0.20 -1.02
C LEU A 82 13.08 -0.84 0.04
N LEU A 83 12.59 -2.06 -0.11
CA LEU A 83 12.89 -3.15 0.84
C LEU A 83 14.38 -3.45 0.90
N LEU A 84 15.08 -3.40 -0.23
CA LEU A 84 16.53 -3.60 -0.28
C LEU A 84 17.29 -2.47 0.39
N ALA A 85 16.77 -1.23 0.33
CA ALA A 85 17.42 -0.06 0.89
C ALA A 85 17.07 0.17 2.37
N ALA A 86 16.14 -0.61 2.93
CA ALA A 86 15.65 -0.39 4.29
C ALA A 86 16.76 -0.57 5.32
N PRO A 87 16.86 0.34 6.34
CA PRO A 87 17.79 0.15 7.44
C PRO A 87 17.50 -1.14 8.20
N GLY A 88 18.56 -1.81 8.69
CA GLY A 88 18.41 -3.09 9.37
C GLY A 88 17.65 -3.06 10.70
N ASN A 89 17.47 -1.85 11.28
CA ASN A 89 16.73 -1.68 12.52
C ASN A 89 15.24 -1.38 12.31
N VAL A 90 14.76 -1.40 11.06
CA VAL A 90 13.36 -1.15 10.73
C VAL A 90 12.77 -2.39 10.11
N PHE A 91 11.62 -2.84 10.63
CA PHE A 91 10.84 -3.88 10.00
C PHE A 91 9.87 -3.21 9.03
N LEU A 92 10.19 -3.28 7.74
CA LEU A 92 9.43 -2.60 6.70
C LEU A 92 8.54 -3.59 5.96
N ARG A 93 7.25 -3.25 5.88
CA ARG A 93 6.28 -3.97 5.05
C ARG A 93 5.78 -3.04 3.96
N CYS A 94 5.63 -3.57 2.76
CA CYS A 94 5.12 -2.81 1.63
C CYS A 94 3.89 -3.52 1.07
N GLU A 95 2.79 -2.78 0.92
CA GLU A 95 1.55 -3.35 0.42
C GLU A 95 0.96 -2.46 -0.68
N ILE A 96 0.39 -3.10 -1.68
CA ILE A 96 -0.42 -2.43 -2.69
C ILE A 96 -1.88 -2.77 -2.39
N TRP A 97 -2.69 -1.75 -2.17
CA TRP A 97 -4.11 -1.90 -1.88
C TRP A 97 -4.88 -1.53 -3.14
N VAL A 98 -5.55 -2.52 -3.70
CA VAL A 98 -6.27 -2.38 -4.98
C VAL A 98 -7.76 -2.37 -4.70
N VAL A 99 -8.42 -1.29 -5.11
CA VAL A 99 -9.87 -1.15 -4.96
C VAL A 99 -10.54 -1.68 -6.22
N SER A 100 -11.37 -2.69 -6.06
CA SER A 100 -12.13 -3.27 -7.17
C SER A 100 -13.37 -2.45 -7.50
N PRO A 101 -13.95 -2.62 -8.71
CA PRO A 101 -15.15 -1.87 -9.08
C PRO A 101 -16.36 -2.13 -8.17
N ASN A 102 -16.38 -3.24 -7.44
CA ASN A 102 -17.45 -3.56 -6.50
C ASN A 102 -17.17 -3.04 -5.08
N ASN A 103 -16.26 -2.08 -4.94
CA ASN A 103 -15.94 -1.42 -3.66
C ASN A 103 -15.33 -2.35 -2.61
N ALA A 104 -14.49 -3.31 -3.04
CA ALA A 104 -13.67 -4.10 -2.13
C ALA A 104 -12.22 -3.61 -2.22
N ILE A 105 -11.51 -3.60 -1.09
CA ILE A 105 -10.07 -3.35 -1.08
C ILE A 105 -9.37 -4.69 -0.92
N HIS A 106 -8.46 -4.99 -1.84
CA HIS A 106 -7.61 -6.17 -1.80
C HIS A 106 -6.19 -5.73 -1.47
N CYS A 107 -5.64 -6.24 -0.36
CA CYS A 107 -4.32 -5.86 0.13
C CYS A 107 -3.31 -6.92 -0.27
N TYR A 108 -2.30 -6.53 -1.05
CA TYR A 108 -1.24 -7.42 -1.51
C TYR A 108 0.09 -6.98 -0.92
N GLU A 109 0.74 -7.89 -0.19
CA GLU A 109 2.08 -7.63 0.32
C GLU A 109 3.12 -7.94 -0.75
N VAL A 110 4.06 -7.01 -0.93
CA VAL A 110 5.18 -7.17 -1.87
C VAL A 110 6.35 -7.78 -1.12
N LEU A 111 6.79 -8.94 -1.59
CA LEU A 111 7.96 -9.64 -1.06
C LEU A 111 9.08 -9.59 -2.10
N ALA A 112 10.26 -10.10 -1.73
CA ALA A 112 11.45 -9.98 -2.59
C ALA A 112 11.25 -10.63 -3.96
N ASP A 113 10.54 -11.75 -4.03
CA ASP A 113 10.39 -12.54 -5.24
C ASP A 113 8.93 -12.84 -5.61
N THR A 114 7.97 -12.42 -4.81
CA THR A 114 6.55 -12.71 -5.03
C THR A 114 5.68 -11.62 -4.44
N ILE A 115 4.37 -11.70 -4.69
CA ILE A 115 3.35 -10.94 -3.97
C ILE A 115 2.32 -11.91 -3.43
N ARG A 116 1.65 -11.54 -2.34
CA ARG A 116 0.59 -12.36 -1.76
C ARG A 116 -0.55 -11.50 -1.25
N GLU A 117 -1.76 -11.98 -1.38
CA GLU A 117 -2.92 -11.32 -0.79
C GLU A 117 -2.92 -11.59 0.71
N VAL A 118 -2.94 -10.53 1.52
CA VAL A 118 -2.92 -10.64 2.98
C VAL A 118 -4.25 -10.28 3.61
N ALA A 119 -5.10 -9.54 2.90
CA ALA A 119 -6.41 -9.14 3.39
C ALA A 119 -7.31 -8.68 2.24
N ALA A 120 -8.62 -8.77 2.47
CA ALA A 120 -9.61 -8.19 1.58
C ALA A 120 -10.76 -7.66 2.43
N TYR A 121 -11.23 -6.47 2.11
CA TYR A 121 -12.29 -5.80 2.87
C TYR A 121 -13.37 -5.32 1.93
N ALA A 122 -14.61 -5.69 2.20
CA ALA A 122 -15.76 -5.13 1.52
C ALA A 122 -16.15 -3.80 2.17
N ARG A 123 -16.58 -2.87 1.33
CA ARG A 123 -17.05 -1.58 1.84
C ARG A 123 -18.52 -1.64 2.25
#